data_92cf6361a63a72b7c56a3525d31399f8
#
_entry.id   92cf6361a63a72b7c56a3525d31399f8
#
_cell.length_a   1.000
_cell.length_b   1.000
_cell.length_c   1.000
_cell.angle_alpha   90.00
_cell.angle_beta   90.00
_cell.angle_gamma   90.00
#
_symmetry.space_group_name_H-M   'P 1'
#
loop_
_entity.id
_entity.type
_entity.pdbx_description
1 polymer ?
#
loop_
_entity_poly.entity_id
_entity_poly.type
_entity_poly.pdbx_seq_one_letter_code
_entity_poly.pdbx_strand_id
1 'polypeptide(L)'
;ADNGAGYLMPGMLQEPRSVSGLKSGLSAWAKHCSKYYQKWGLTITGFVIDGEAPGLDSDGLDCYASFSPNGIVPQKMPLTLLHNDMPVIRADYDIVDHDYRRATDVIVERVEKRPVPFHWFRAILKSPSWYKGICDELKQRHTNIELLDAPTFFELYRIYLKQHPDAAAGKITMN
;
A
#
# COMPACT_ATOMS: atom_id res chain seq x y z
N ALA A 1 0.97 -9.06 -3.66
CA ALA A 1 1.01 -10.00 -2.53
C ALA A 1 0.55 -9.28 -1.27
N ASP A 2 0.11 -10.04 -0.28
CA ASP A 2 -0.31 -9.54 1.01
C ASP A 2 0.82 -9.84 2.02
N ASN A 3 1.37 -8.82 2.63
CA ASN A 3 2.32 -8.84 3.75
C ASN A 3 3.52 -9.84 3.67
N GLY A 4 3.53 -10.74 2.73
CA GLY A 4 4.55 -11.76 2.48
C GLY A 4 4.57 -12.98 3.43
N ALA A 5 3.96 -12.88 4.61
CA ALA A 5 3.95 -13.92 5.65
C ALA A 5 2.61 -13.96 6.42
N GLY A 6 1.51 -13.87 5.71
CA GLY A 6 0.17 -13.86 6.32
C GLY A 6 -0.09 -12.62 7.18
N TYR A 7 -0.75 -12.78 8.32
CA TYR A 7 -1.12 -11.68 9.23
C TYR A 7 0.00 -11.26 10.19
N LEU A 8 1.25 -11.40 9.78
CA LEU A 8 2.38 -10.89 10.54
C LEU A 8 2.39 -9.35 10.55
N MET A 9 2.69 -8.74 11.68
CA MET A 9 2.95 -7.30 11.81
C MET A 9 4.46 -7.05 11.78
N PRO A 10 5.05 -6.60 10.67
CA PRO A 10 6.50 -6.48 10.55
C PRO A 10 7.12 -5.50 11.54
N GLY A 11 6.40 -4.44 11.93
CA GLY A 11 6.83 -3.52 12.95
C GLY A 11 7.13 -4.18 14.32
N MET A 12 6.47 -5.32 14.62
CA MET A 12 6.73 -6.10 15.83
C MET A 12 8.01 -6.94 15.75
N LEU A 13 8.63 -7.02 14.60
CA LEU A 13 9.90 -7.75 14.41
C LEU A 13 11.13 -6.86 14.61
N GLN A 14 10.94 -5.54 14.66
CA GLN A 14 11.99 -4.55 14.88
C GLN A 14 12.48 -4.56 16.33
N GLU A 15 13.67 -4.00 16.61
CA GLU A 15 14.16 -3.82 17.97
C GLU A 15 13.73 -2.43 18.52
N PRO A 16 13.48 -2.34 19.83
CA PRO A 16 13.43 -3.44 20.80
C PRO A 16 12.13 -4.25 20.69
N ARG A 17 12.24 -5.57 20.69
CA ARG A 17 11.06 -6.43 20.70
C ARG A 17 10.49 -6.52 22.11
N SER A 18 9.58 -5.61 22.42
CA SER A 18 9.06 -5.33 23.76
C SER A 18 8.41 -6.54 24.46
N VAL A 19 7.84 -7.48 23.71
CA VAL A 19 7.13 -8.63 24.30
C VAL A 19 8.05 -9.83 24.53
N SER A 20 8.98 -10.13 23.61
CA SER A 20 9.79 -11.35 23.64
C SER A 20 11.22 -11.16 24.14
N GLY A 21 11.73 -9.94 24.13
CA GLY A 21 13.14 -9.63 24.41
C GLY A 21 14.13 -10.25 23.42
N LEU A 22 13.64 -10.89 22.36
CA LEU A 22 14.48 -11.49 21.34
C LEU A 22 15.07 -10.42 20.41
N LYS A 23 16.15 -10.79 19.73
CA LYS A 23 16.73 -9.97 18.66
C LYS A 23 15.74 -9.76 17.50
N SER A 24 16.02 -8.77 16.65
CA SER A 24 15.20 -8.48 15.46
C SER A 24 14.90 -9.74 14.64
N GLY A 25 13.65 -9.91 14.24
CA GLY A 25 13.18 -10.96 13.35
C GLY A 25 13.16 -10.55 11.89
N LEU A 26 13.51 -9.31 11.57
CA LEU A 26 13.39 -8.74 10.22
C LEU A 26 14.16 -9.54 9.17
N SER A 27 15.43 -9.91 9.46
CA SER A 27 16.25 -10.66 8.51
C SER A 27 15.66 -12.03 8.17
N ALA A 28 15.17 -12.76 9.19
CA ALA A 28 14.54 -14.06 8.98
C ALA A 28 13.25 -13.94 8.17
N TRP A 29 12.44 -12.96 8.48
CA TRP A 29 11.21 -12.64 7.76
C TRP A 29 11.49 -12.21 6.31
N ALA A 30 12.42 -11.28 6.08
CA ALA A 30 12.79 -10.85 4.73
C ALA A 30 13.29 -12.02 3.88
N LYS A 31 14.13 -12.90 4.43
CA LYS A 31 14.60 -14.11 3.77
C LYS A 31 13.44 -15.06 3.42
N HIS A 32 12.47 -15.20 4.30
CA HIS A 32 11.26 -16.00 4.04
C HIS A 32 10.44 -15.39 2.89
N CYS A 33 10.12 -14.10 2.95
CA CYS A 33 9.34 -13.42 1.93
C CYS A 33 10.01 -13.42 0.56
N SER A 34 11.32 -13.15 0.50
CA SER A 34 12.09 -13.11 -0.75
C SER A 34 11.95 -14.40 -1.56
N LYS A 35 11.93 -15.58 -0.91
CA LYS A 35 11.75 -16.86 -1.61
C LYS A 35 10.44 -16.96 -2.37
N TYR A 36 9.34 -16.48 -1.77
CA TYR A 36 8.02 -16.53 -2.38
C TYR A 36 7.86 -15.46 -3.44
N TYR A 37 8.35 -14.25 -3.17
CA TYR A 37 8.31 -13.15 -4.13
C TYR A 37 9.09 -13.50 -5.40
N GLN A 38 10.29 -14.04 -5.27
CA GLN A 38 11.08 -14.52 -6.42
C GLN A 38 10.39 -15.67 -7.15
N LYS A 39 9.87 -16.66 -6.41
CA LYS A 39 9.19 -17.82 -7.01
C LYS A 39 7.99 -17.42 -7.86
N TRP A 40 7.25 -16.42 -7.44
CA TRP A 40 6.00 -16.01 -8.08
C TRP A 40 6.13 -14.72 -8.91
N GLY A 41 7.33 -14.17 -9.03
CA GLY A 41 7.57 -12.91 -9.74
C GLY A 41 6.85 -11.71 -9.11
N LEU A 42 6.65 -11.73 -7.77
CA LEU A 42 5.99 -10.64 -7.06
C LEU A 42 7.00 -9.55 -6.74
N THR A 43 6.62 -8.30 -6.94
CA THR A 43 7.47 -7.13 -6.68
C THR A 43 6.72 -6.01 -5.95
N ILE A 44 5.47 -6.25 -5.56
CA ILE A 44 4.59 -5.31 -4.88
C ILE A 44 3.92 -6.00 -3.70
N THR A 45 3.88 -5.33 -2.54
CA THR A 45 3.08 -5.73 -1.38
C THR A 45 1.87 -4.81 -1.28
N GLY A 46 0.73 -5.27 -1.75
CA GLY A 46 -0.50 -4.48 -1.84
C GLY A 46 -1.19 -4.20 -0.50
N PHE A 47 -0.68 -4.76 0.60
CA PHE A 47 -1.18 -4.52 1.95
C PHE A 47 -0.16 -4.90 3.01
N VAL A 48 0.20 -3.95 3.87
CA VAL A 48 1.07 -4.17 5.04
C VAL A 48 0.25 -3.95 6.30
N ILE A 49 0.23 -4.95 7.19
CA ILE A 49 -0.46 -4.86 8.48
C ILE A 49 0.44 -4.12 9.47
N ASP A 50 0.09 -2.88 9.76
CA ASP A 50 0.80 -2.01 10.70
C ASP A 50 -0.12 -1.34 11.72
N GLY A 51 -1.35 -1.84 11.85
CA GLY A 51 -2.44 -1.20 12.58
C GLY A 51 -2.21 -1.00 14.08
N GLU A 52 -1.63 -1.97 14.77
CA GLU A 52 -1.41 -2.01 16.21
C GLU A 52 0.07 -2.20 16.58
N ALA A 53 0.93 -2.35 15.60
CA ALA A 53 2.36 -2.46 15.78
C ALA A 53 3.03 -1.08 15.70
N PRO A 54 4.28 -0.95 16.18
CA PRO A 54 5.12 0.17 15.81
C PRO A 54 5.16 0.30 14.28
N GLY A 55 5.14 1.53 13.77
CA GLY A 55 5.38 1.78 12.34
C GLY A 55 6.71 1.18 11.90
N LEU A 56 6.85 0.95 10.60
CA LEU A 56 8.12 0.47 10.05
C LEU A 56 9.19 1.55 10.20
N ASP A 57 10.33 1.18 10.76
CA ASP A 57 11.56 1.97 10.72
C ASP A 57 12.31 1.79 9.39
N SER A 58 13.48 2.40 9.25
CA SER A 58 14.31 2.26 8.05
C SER A 58 14.70 0.81 7.76
N ASP A 59 15.01 0.02 8.79
CA ASP A 59 15.42 -1.38 8.64
C ASP A 59 14.26 -2.24 8.13
N GLY A 60 13.04 -1.98 8.64
CA GLY A 60 11.82 -2.62 8.17
C GLY A 60 11.50 -2.26 6.72
N LEU A 61 11.68 -0.99 6.35
CA LEU A 61 11.52 -0.52 4.97
C LEU A 61 12.59 -1.09 4.04
N ASP A 62 13.86 -1.21 4.48
CA ASP A 62 14.93 -1.86 3.72
C ASP A 62 14.63 -3.33 3.43
N CYS A 63 14.06 -4.03 4.41
CA CYS A 63 13.58 -5.40 4.21
C CYS A 63 12.53 -5.46 3.10
N TYR A 64 11.53 -4.59 3.11
CA TYR A 64 10.53 -4.53 2.03
C TYR A 64 11.16 -4.18 0.68
N ALA A 65 12.05 -3.19 0.62
CA ALA A 65 12.74 -2.82 -0.61
C ALA A 65 13.50 -3.99 -1.24
N SER A 66 14.00 -4.92 -0.41
CA SER A 66 14.75 -6.10 -0.88
C SER A 66 13.90 -7.12 -1.64
N PHE A 67 12.61 -7.24 -1.37
CA PHE A 67 11.72 -8.22 -2.03
C PHE A 67 10.47 -7.62 -2.68
N SER A 68 10.14 -6.38 -2.35
CA SER A 68 8.98 -5.64 -2.89
C SER A 68 9.39 -4.27 -3.46
N PRO A 69 10.40 -4.20 -4.34
CA PRO A 69 11.02 -2.94 -4.76
C PRO A 69 10.08 -2.02 -5.54
N ASN A 70 9.00 -2.54 -6.09
CA ASN A 70 8.07 -1.76 -6.90
C ASN A 70 6.96 -1.10 -6.09
N GLY A 71 6.84 -1.39 -4.79
CA GLY A 71 5.96 -0.63 -3.91
C GLY A 71 5.34 -1.42 -2.77
N ILE A 72 4.95 -0.68 -1.75
CA ILE A 72 4.21 -1.22 -0.61
C ILE A 72 3.05 -0.31 -0.22
N VAL A 73 2.02 -0.92 0.38
CA VAL A 73 0.83 -0.22 0.87
C VAL A 73 0.62 -0.51 2.36
N PRO A 74 1.18 0.30 3.27
CA PRO A 74 0.86 0.22 4.68
C PRO A 74 -0.57 0.67 4.97
N GLN A 75 -1.16 0.12 6.03
CA GLN A 75 -2.53 0.41 6.43
C GLN A 75 -2.63 1.72 7.20
N LYS A 76 -1.71 2.00 8.11
CA LYS A 76 -1.76 3.15 9.01
C LYS A 76 -0.50 4.01 9.04
N MET A 77 0.58 3.56 8.47
CA MET A 77 1.80 4.34 8.40
C MET A 77 1.50 5.72 7.80
N PRO A 78 1.86 6.83 8.45
CA PRO A 78 1.37 8.14 8.05
C PRO A 78 2.01 8.68 6.78
N LEU A 79 2.88 7.94 6.12
CA LEU A 79 3.80 8.46 5.13
C LEU A 79 3.47 8.01 3.71
N THR A 80 3.48 8.99 2.84
CA THR A 80 3.78 8.89 1.43
C THR A 80 5.27 9.14 1.30
N LEU A 81 6.06 8.17 0.89
CA LEU A 81 7.51 8.35 0.75
C LEU A 81 8.10 7.51 -0.38
N LEU A 82 9.32 7.87 -0.76
CA LEU A 82 10.17 7.09 -1.65
C LEU A 82 11.37 6.60 -0.83
N HIS A 83 11.40 5.31 -0.51
CA HIS A 83 12.46 4.69 0.29
C HIS A 83 13.34 3.79 -0.59
N ASN A 84 14.60 4.14 -0.80
CA ASN A 84 15.50 3.41 -1.69
C ASN A 84 14.86 3.10 -3.06
N ASP A 85 14.25 4.10 -3.66
CA ASP A 85 13.47 4.01 -4.91
C ASP A 85 12.17 3.16 -4.84
N MET A 86 11.84 2.59 -3.69
CA MET A 86 10.58 1.90 -3.44
C MET A 86 9.50 2.91 -3.05
N PRO A 87 8.41 3.06 -3.82
CA PRO A 87 7.31 3.93 -3.44
C PRO A 87 6.46 3.31 -2.33
N VAL A 88 6.09 4.14 -1.36
CA VAL A 88 5.24 3.77 -0.22
C VAL A 88 4.00 4.66 -0.23
N ILE A 89 2.82 4.06 -0.31
CA ILE A 89 1.55 4.77 -0.25
C ILE A 89 0.65 4.15 0.81
N ARG A 90 0.13 4.97 1.73
CA ARG A 90 -0.84 4.48 2.70
C ARG A 90 -2.17 4.13 2.02
N ALA A 91 -2.80 3.03 2.43
CA ALA A 91 -4.16 2.73 2.01
C ALA A 91 -5.12 3.86 2.42
N ASP A 92 -5.89 4.34 1.46
CA ASP A 92 -6.85 5.43 1.70
C ASP A 92 -8.05 4.98 2.52
N TYR A 93 -8.58 3.82 2.16
CA TYR A 93 -9.80 3.32 2.79
C TYR A 93 -10.03 1.84 2.47
N ASP A 94 -10.61 1.14 3.43
CA ASP A 94 -11.11 -0.22 3.26
C ASP A 94 -12.56 -0.18 2.80
N ILE A 95 -12.81 -0.53 1.53
CA ILE A 95 -14.15 -0.56 0.98
C ILE A 95 -14.85 -1.83 1.42
N VAL A 96 -15.74 -1.72 2.38
CA VAL A 96 -16.51 -2.84 2.93
C VAL A 96 -17.85 -3.04 2.23
N ASP A 97 -18.36 -2.03 1.54
CA ASP A 97 -19.67 -2.05 0.92
C ASP A 97 -19.80 -3.15 -0.15
N HIS A 98 -20.91 -3.87 -0.16
CA HIS A 98 -21.21 -4.90 -1.16
C HIS A 98 -21.91 -4.33 -2.40
N ASP A 99 -22.53 -3.16 -2.30
CA ASP A 99 -23.08 -2.43 -3.43
C ASP A 99 -21.96 -1.63 -4.11
N TYR A 100 -21.64 -1.97 -5.35
CA TYR A 100 -20.59 -1.30 -6.11
C TYR A 100 -20.90 0.18 -6.40
N ARG A 101 -22.18 0.59 -6.44
CA ARG A 101 -22.54 2.00 -6.63
C ARG A 101 -22.19 2.84 -5.41
N ARG A 102 -22.54 2.35 -4.21
CA ARG A 102 -22.13 2.99 -2.95
C ARG A 102 -20.62 3.00 -2.78
N ALA A 103 -19.96 1.90 -3.16
CA ALA A 103 -18.49 1.85 -3.16
C ALA A 103 -17.89 2.90 -4.10
N THR A 104 -18.50 3.11 -5.27
CA THR A 104 -18.09 4.17 -6.21
C THR A 104 -18.30 5.56 -5.61
N ASP A 105 -19.41 5.82 -4.90
CA ASP A 105 -19.65 7.09 -4.20
C ASP A 105 -18.53 7.39 -3.20
N VAL A 106 -18.13 6.40 -2.40
CA VAL A 106 -17.03 6.53 -1.45
C VAL A 106 -15.70 6.83 -2.14
N ILE A 107 -15.40 6.15 -3.25
CA ILE A 107 -14.17 6.40 -4.03
C ILE A 107 -14.15 7.84 -4.54
N VAL A 108 -15.21 8.28 -5.22
CA VAL A 108 -15.30 9.62 -5.79
C VAL A 108 -15.16 10.69 -4.70
N GLU A 109 -15.93 10.57 -3.61
CA GLU A 109 -15.88 11.51 -2.49
C GLU A 109 -14.47 11.62 -1.89
N ARG A 110 -13.76 10.51 -1.76
CA ARG A 110 -12.42 10.52 -1.16
C ARG A 110 -11.37 11.07 -2.10
N VAL A 111 -11.45 10.76 -3.38
CA VAL A 111 -10.54 11.32 -4.39
C VAL A 111 -10.73 12.84 -4.50
N GLU A 112 -11.97 13.33 -4.52
CA GLU A 112 -12.25 14.75 -4.60
C GLU A 112 -11.80 15.56 -3.37
N LYS A 113 -11.79 14.93 -2.20
CA LYS A 113 -11.37 15.59 -0.94
C LYS A 113 -9.85 15.66 -0.75
N ARG A 114 -9.06 14.96 -1.55
CA ARG A 114 -7.62 14.89 -1.37
C ARG A 114 -6.85 15.53 -2.53
N PRO A 115 -5.86 16.37 -2.23
CA PRO A 115 -5.09 17.07 -3.26
C PRO A 115 -4.05 16.19 -3.97
N VAL A 116 -3.82 14.96 -3.48
CA VAL A 116 -2.86 14.03 -4.12
C VAL A 116 -3.52 13.26 -5.25
N PRO A 117 -2.86 13.11 -6.41
CA PRO A 117 -3.47 12.46 -7.57
C PRO A 117 -3.46 10.92 -7.52
N PHE A 118 -2.92 10.30 -6.47
CA PHE A 118 -2.79 8.86 -6.33
C PHE A 118 -3.53 8.37 -5.09
N HIS A 119 -4.36 7.33 -5.28
CA HIS A 119 -5.18 6.75 -4.25
C HIS A 119 -5.14 5.24 -4.29
N TRP A 120 -5.04 4.59 -3.14
CA TRP A 120 -5.09 3.14 -3.03
C TRP A 120 -6.23 2.72 -2.11
N PHE A 121 -7.23 2.08 -2.69
CA PHE A 121 -8.36 1.53 -1.96
C PHE A 121 -8.21 0.02 -1.81
N ARG A 122 -8.50 -0.49 -0.63
CA ARG A 122 -8.53 -1.93 -0.39
C ARG A 122 -9.98 -2.41 -0.39
N ALA A 123 -10.26 -3.46 -1.18
CA ALA A 123 -11.52 -4.18 -1.15
C ALA A 123 -11.23 -5.68 -1.01
N ILE A 124 -11.91 -6.34 -0.09
CA ILE A 124 -11.65 -7.74 0.25
C ILE A 124 -12.90 -8.56 -0.06
N LEU A 125 -12.70 -9.79 -0.58
CA LEU A 125 -13.76 -10.76 -0.85
C LEU A 125 -14.87 -10.21 -1.75
N LYS A 126 -14.51 -9.42 -2.76
CA LYS A 126 -15.44 -8.91 -3.76
C LYS A 126 -15.34 -9.75 -5.05
N SER A 127 -16.47 -9.91 -5.74
CA SER A 127 -16.51 -10.63 -7.00
C SER A 127 -15.91 -9.82 -8.15
N PRO A 128 -15.44 -10.45 -9.24
CA PRO A 128 -15.01 -9.74 -10.44
C PRO A 128 -16.09 -8.81 -11.01
N SER A 129 -17.37 -9.20 -10.94
CA SER A 129 -18.49 -8.37 -11.38
C SER A 129 -18.67 -7.11 -10.55
N TRP A 130 -18.33 -7.14 -9.26
CA TRP A 130 -18.35 -5.97 -8.39
C TRP A 130 -17.28 -4.94 -8.83
N TYR A 131 -16.05 -5.39 -9.11
CA TYR A 131 -15.00 -4.50 -9.64
C TYR A 131 -15.38 -3.93 -11.01
N LYS A 132 -15.95 -4.78 -11.89
CA LYS A 132 -16.46 -4.31 -13.18
C LYS A 132 -17.53 -3.25 -13.02
N GLY A 133 -18.44 -3.42 -12.05
CA GLY A 133 -19.48 -2.44 -11.73
C GLY A 133 -18.90 -1.07 -11.36
N ILE A 134 -17.84 -1.01 -10.55
CA ILE A 134 -17.15 0.24 -10.23
C ILE A 134 -16.56 0.89 -11.50
N CYS A 135 -15.88 0.10 -12.34
CA CYS A 135 -15.30 0.62 -13.58
C CYS A 135 -16.38 1.23 -14.50
N ASP A 136 -17.51 0.56 -14.63
CA ASP A 136 -18.62 1.02 -15.46
C ASP A 136 -19.27 2.29 -14.89
N GLU A 137 -19.49 2.36 -13.56
CA GLU A 137 -20.04 3.53 -12.89
C GLU A 137 -19.12 4.75 -13.03
N LEU A 138 -17.80 4.61 -12.81
CA LEU A 138 -16.85 5.70 -12.97
C LEU A 138 -16.84 6.26 -14.39
N LYS A 139 -16.94 5.37 -15.40
CA LYS A 139 -17.04 5.79 -16.81
C LYS A 139 -18.36 6.52 -17.10
N GLN A 140 -19.49 6.00 -16.60
CA GLN A 140 -20.81 6.63 -16.80
C GLN A 140 -20.90 8.00 -16.16
N ARG A 141 -20.26 8.21 -15.04
CA ARG A 141 -20.23 9.49 -14.32
C ARG A 141 -19.25 10.50 -14.92
N HIS A 142 -18.51 10.12 -15.96
CA HIS A 142 -17.48 10.96 -16.57
C HIS A 142 -16.49 11.55 -15.55
N THR A 143 -16.09 10.73 -14.57
CA THR A 143 -15.11 11.15 -13.57
C THR A 143 -13.71 11.26 -14.19
N ASN A 144 -12.86 12.11 -13.61
CA ASN A 144 -11.44 12.19 -13.95
C ASN A 144 -10.60 11.11 -13.21
N ILE A 145 -11.24 10.00 -12.82
CA ILE A 145 -10.60 8.91 -12.07
C ILE A 145 -10.28 7.79 -13.05
N GLU A 146 -9.03 7.39 -13.09
CA GLU A 146 -8.56 6.24 -13.85
C GLU A 146 -8.19 5.10 -12.90
N LEU A 147 -8.70 3.89 -13.20
CA LEU A 147 -8.32 2.68 -12.48
C LEU A 147 -7.17 2.01 -13.21
N LEU A 148 -6.08 1.81 -12.49
CA LEU A 148 -4.86 1.22 -13.00
C LEU A 148 -4.61 -0.16 -12.37
N ASP A 149 -3.90 -1.02 -13.09
CA ASP A 149 -3.26 -2.17 -12.47
C ASP A 149 -2.13 -1.74 -11.52
N ALA A 150 -1.80 -2.59 -10.56
CA ALA A 150 -0.82 -2.24 -9.53
C ALA A 150 0.58 -1.91 -10.09
N PRO A 151 1.16 -2.65 -11.05
CA PRO A 151 2.43 -2.28 -11.65
C PRO A 151 2.42 -0.89 -12.28
N THR A 152 1.45 -0.59 -13.12
CA THR A 152 1.31 0.72 -13.78
C THR A 152 1.11 1.84 -12.74
N PHE A 153 0.25 1.60 -11.75
CA PHE A 153 0.03 2.56 -10.65
C PHE A 153 1.33 2.93 -9.94
N PHE A 154 2.09 1.94 -9.48
CA PHE A 154 3.31 2.21 -8.72
C PHE A 154 4.44 2.81 -9.57
N GLU A 155 4.51 2.49 -10.86
CA GLU A 155 5.47 3.12 -11.76
C GLU A 155 5.17 4.61 -11.93
N LEU A 156 3.92 4.98 -12.21
CA LEU A 156 3.49 6.37 -12.32
C LEU A 156 3.66 7.11 -11.00
N TYR A 157 3.32 6.46 -9.89
CA TYR A 157 3.47 7.03 -8.56
C TYR A 157 4.94 7.29 -8.21
N ARG A 158 5.86 6.39 -8.56
CA ARG A 158 7.30 6.58 -8.40
C ARG A 158 7.79 7.80 -9.19
N ILE A 159 7.36 7.94 -10.44
CA ILE A 159 7.68 9.10 -11.28
C ILE A 159 7.18 10.40 -10.63
N TYR A 160 5.94 10.40 -10.16
CA TYR A 160 5.35 11.54 -9.44
C TYR A 160 6.17 11.92 -8.21
N LEU A 161 6.54 10.97 -7.36
CA LEU A 161 7.33 11.22 -6.15
C LEU A 161 8.72 11.81 -6.46
N LYS A 162 9.37 11.37 -7.54
CA LYS A 162 10.64 11.93 -8.00
C LYS A 162 10.52 13.38 -8.48
N GLN A 163 9.39 13.73 -9.07
CA GLN A 163 9.10 15.09 -9.54
C GLN A 163 8.62 16.02 -8.41
N HIS A 164 8.11 15.44 -7.30
CA HIS A 164 7.55 16.16 -6.17
C HIS A 164 8.24 15.74 -4.86
N PRO A 165 9.48 16.18 -4.62
CA PRO A 165 10.28 15.73 -3.47
C PRO A 165 9.64 16.06 -2.11
N ASP A 166 8.81 17.09 -2.02
CA ASP A 166 8.08 17.42 -0.79
C ASP A 166 6.99 16.38 -0.49
N ALA A 167 6.36 15.83 -1.50
CA ALA A 167 5.44 14.69 -1.34
C ALA A 167 6.21 13.44 -0.89
N ALA A 168 7.37 13.17 -1.52
CA ALA A 168 8.23 12.04 -1.18
C ALA A 168 8.85 12.13 0.23
N ALA A 169 8.97 13.32 0.79
CA ALA A 169 9.48 13.54 2.15
C ALA A 169 8.39 13.45 3.24
N GLY A 170 7.18 13.05 2.88
CA GLY A 170 6.05 12.96 3.82
C GLY A 170 5.59 14.32 4.38
N LYS A 171 5.99 15.42 3.74
CA LYS A 171 5.64 16.77 4.20
C LYS A 171 4.24 17.23 3.79
N ILE A 172 3.61 16.53 2.86
CA ILE A 172 2.20 16.76 2.53
C ILE A 172 1.39 15.97 3.55
N THR A 173 1.05 16.62 4.64
CA THR A 173 0.06 16.12 5.60
C THR A 173 -1.26 15.92 4.87
N MET A 174 -1.69 14.68 4.78
CA MET A 174 -3.05 14.36 4.39
C MET A 174 -3.94 14.72 5.60
N ASN A 175 -4.52 15.92 5.57
CA ASN A 175 -5.56 16.35 6.51
C ASN A 175 -6.87 15.60 6.26
#